data_a2fd9fedb9df62475f4f567d9532dfa0
#
_entry.id   a2fd9fedb9df62475f4f567d9532dfa0
#
_cell.length_a   1.000
_cell.length_b   1.000
_cell.length_c   1.000
_cell.angle_alpha   90.00
_cell.angle_beta   90.00
_cell.angle_gamma   90.00
#
_symmetry.space_group_name_H-M   'P 1'
#
loop_
_entity.id
_entity.type
_entity.pdbx_description
1 polymer ?
#
loop_
_entity_poly.entity_id
_entity_poly.type
_entity_poly.pdbx_seq_one_letter_code
_entity_poly.pdbx_strand_id
1 'polypeptide(L)'
;PNTREADDNTSESATRYVRSSETYIDSTSTLRIEEEIDIAHPRLTLELRKTPKPGYLGLGIARVLEVRDRNILFDDKFVPPMLLCAGHPTIEGWLNRVIGWIDTKLDELARYAVDPSSGGGLQSVDYLVLQLLNRVSPVLLHFQHSRYVHPERLYEELLRLAGELATFATTERRARQYPLYDHDNLEMVFEPVVRDIQDFLSARLGRRAIRLEIIERAQNAFVSPIRDRSL
;
A
#
# COMPACT_ATOMS: atom_id res chain seq x y z
N PRO A 1 -9.87 -26.49 16.93
CA PRO A 1 -8.56 -26.37 17.52
C PRO A 1 -8.23 -27.64 18.30
N ASN A 2 -7.46 -28.52 17.67
CA ASN A 2 -6.99 -29.75 18.33
C ASN A 2 -5.66 -29.44 19.01
N THR A 3 -5.71 -29.18 20.29
CA THR A 3 -4.54 -29.25 21.18
C THR A 3 -4.24 -30.73 21.45
N ARG A 4 -3.47 -31.40 20.59
CA ARG A 4 -2.87 -32.67 20.93
C ARG A 4 -1.44 -32.41 21.36
N GLU A 5 -1.13 -32.75 22.60
CA GLU A 5 0.23 -32.84 23.12
C GLU A 5 0.98 -33.92 22.36
N ALA A 6 2.22 -33.63 21.95
CA ALA A 6 3.10 -34.62 21.38
C ALA A 6 3.91 -35.26 22.49
N ASP A 7 3.66 -36.53 22.73
CA ASP A 7 4.71 -37.38 23.32
C ASP A 7 5.90 -37.44 22.36
N ASP A 8 7.07 -37.17 22.85
CA ASP A 8 8.33 -36.95 22.12
C ASP A 8 8.80 -38.18 21.30
N ASN A 9 8.02 -39.24 21.20
CA ASN A 9 8.43 -40.54 20.65
C ASN A 9 7.55 -41.10 19.53
N THR A 10 6.60 -40.33 18.98
CA THR A 10 5.82 -40.75 17.78
C THR A 10 6.14 -39.85 16.60
N SER A 11 7.02 -40.37 15.75
CA SER A 11 7.28 -39.90 14.40
C SER A 11 5.96 -39.59 13.66
N GLU A 12 5.94 -38.45 12.96
CA GLU A 12 5.05 -38.11 11.84
C GLU A 12 3.70 -37.42 12.11
N SER A 13 3.18 -37.27 13.28
CA SER A 13 2.05 -36.34 13.44
C SER A 13 2.57 -34.93 13.69
N ALA A 14 2.31 -34.01 12.76
CA ALA A 14 2.63 -32.59 12.92
C ALA A 14 1.82 -32.02 14.11
N THR A 15 2.42 -32.01 15.29
CA THR A 15 1.85 -31.37 16.47
C THR A 15 2.15 -29.88 16.41
N ARG A 16 1.17 -29.04 16.77
CA ARG A 16 1.30 -27.57 16.74
C ARG A 16 2.33 -27.05 17.75
N TYR A 17 2.51 -27.76 18.85
CA TYR A 17 3.36 -27.35 19.97
C TYR A 17 4.35 -28.45 20.35
N VAL A 18 5.48 -28.02 20.88
CA VAL A 18 6.49 -28.85 21.54
C VAL A 18 6.43 -28.52 23.02
N ARG A 19 6.37 -29.56 23.88
CA ARG A 19 6.42 -29.41 25.34
C ARG A 19 7.85 -29.18 25.78
N SER A 20 8.08 -28.23 26.68
CA SER A 20 9.29 -28.07 27.45
C SER A 20 8.93 -27.80 28.91
N SER A 21 9.78 -28.24 29.83
CA SER A 21 9.64 -27.94 31.26
C SER A 21 10.62 -26.81 31.62
N GLU A 22 10.11 -25.77 32.25
CA GLU A 22 10.91 -24.65 32.72
C GLU A 22 10.65 -24.38 34.21
N THR A 23 11.73 -24.09 34.95
CA THR A 23 11.62 -23.78 36.38
C THR A 23 11.33 -22.30 36.59
N TYR A 24 10.27 -22.02 37.32
CA TYR A 24 9.85 -20.67 37.67
C TYR A 24 9.82 -20.48 39.18
N ILE A 25 10.23 -19.28 39.62
CA ILE A 25 10.14 -18.87 41.01
C ILE A 25 8.75 -18.29 41.26
N ASP A 26 8.02 -18.83 42.23
CA ASP A 26 6.74 -18.28 42.65
C ASP A 26 6.96 -16.86 43.20
N SER A 27 6.50 -15.86 42.40
CA SER A 27 6.62 -14.45 42.74
C SER A 27 5.68 -14.02 43.88
N THR A 28 4.68 -14.85 44.23
CA THR A 28 3.73 -14.59 45.31
C THR A 28 4.18 -15.19 46.65
N SER A 29 5.15 -16.12 46.61
CA SER A 29 5.71 -16.73 47.81
C SER A 29 6.92 -15.97 48.34
N THR A 30 6.90 -15.65 49.64
CA THR A 30 8.05 -15.06 50.35
C THR A 30 9.24 -16.03 50.47
N LEU A 31 8.98 -17.32 50.28
CA LEU A 31 9.97 -18.40 50.38
C LEU A 31 10.72 -18.69 49.08
N ARG A 32 10.38 -17.97 47.98
CA ARG A 32 10.95 -18.18 46.64
C ARG A 32 10.97 -19.66 46.22
N ILE A 33 9.84 -20.31 46.36
CA ILE A 33 9.70 -21.72 45.99
C ILE A 33 9.86 -21.81 44.49
N GLU A 34 10.70 -22.72 44.02
CA GLU A 34 10.89 -23.07 42.61
C GLU A 34 9.91 -24.19 42.24
N GLU A 35 9.16 -23.97 41.17
CA GLU A 35 8.24 -24.97 40.61
C GLU A 35 8.57 -25.19 39.14
N GLU A 36 8.50 -26.45 38.71
CA GLU A 36 8.65 -26.86 37.34
C GLU A 36 7.30 -26.78 36.65
N ILE A 37 7.22 -25.95 35.59
CA ILE A 37 6.00 -25.71 34.82
C ILE A 37 6.20 -26.21 33.40
N ASP A 38 5.26 -26.98 32.90
CA ASP A 38 5.21 -27.39 31.51
C ASP A 38 4.71 -26.26 30.60
N ILE A 39 5.52 -25.91 29.60
CA ILE A 39 5.23 -24.85 28.64
C ILE A 39 5.11 -25.46 27.25
N ALA A 40 4.15 -24.97 26.48
CA ALA A 40 3.94 -25.34 25.08
C ALA A 40 4.55 -24.28 24.14
N HIS A 41 5.65 -24.61 23.49
CA HIS A 41 6.26 -23.76 22.47
C HIS A 41 5.70 -24.06 21.08
N PRO A 42 5.42 -23.04 20.24
CA PRO A 42 5.06 -23.28 18.85
C PRO A 42 6.15 -24.05 18.13
N ARG A 43 5.78 -25.08 17.39
CA ARG A 43 6.72 -25.79 16.53
C ARG A 43 6.98 -24.97 15.25
N LEU A 44 8.08 -24.24 15.19
CA LEU A 44 8.50 -23.43 14.07
C LEU A 44 9.67 -24.09 13.33
N THR A 45 9.57 -24.15 12.02
CA THR A 45 10.66 -24.62 11.15
C THR A 45 10.93 -23.57 10.07
N LEU A 46 12.19 -23.33 9.76
CA LEU A 46 12.60 -22.47 8.65
C LEU A 46 12.99 -23.36 7.47
N GLU A 47 12.25 -23.23 6.37
CA GLU A 47 12.46 -24.08 5.19
C GLU A 47 12.41 -23.25 3.91
N LEU A 48 13.14 -23.70 2.88
CA LEU A 48 12.98 -23.18 1.53
C LEU A 48 11.66 -23.70 0.96
N ARG A 49 10.77 -22.78 0.54
CA ARG A 49 9.46 -23.13 -0.01
C ARG A 49 9.62 -23.74 -1.42
N LYS A 50 9.91 -25.04 -1.49
CA LYS A 50 9.84 -25.79 -2.76
C LYS A 50 8.47 -26.47 -2.92
N THR A 51 7.90 -26.95 -1.84
CA THR A 51 6.59 -27.63 -1.80
C THR A 51 5.88 -27.34 -0.49
N PRO A 52 4.55 -27.18 -0.48
CA PRO A 52 3.79 -27.08 0.77
C PRO A 52 3.97 -28.36 1.57
N LYS A 53 4.33 -28.23 2.83
CA LYS A 53 4.46 -29.37 3.76
C LYS A 53 3.09 -29.67 4.36
N PRO A 54 2.53 -30.88 4.17
CA PRO A 54 1.24 -31.22 4.73
C PRO A 54 1.20 -31.01 6.24
N GLY A 55 0.12 -30.38 6.74
CA GLY A 55 -0.07 -30.11 8.16
C GLY A 55 0.64 -28.86 8.70
N TYR A 56 1.39 -28.13 7.88
CA TYR A 56 2.01 -26.85 8.25
C TYR A 56 1.40 -25.67 7.55
N LEU A 57 1.28 -24.56 8.25
CA LEU A 57 1.00 -23.25 7.67
C LEU A 57 2.35 -22.58 7.33
N GLY A 58 2.54 -22.25 6.05
CA GLY A 58 3.76 -21.57 5.60
C GLY A 58 3.56 -20.07 5.56
N LEU A 59 4.50 -19.32 6.14
CA LEU A 59 4.57 -17.87 6.06
C LEU A 59 5.85 -17.49 5.30
N GLY A 60 5.71 -16.73 4.21
CA GLY A 60 6.85 -16.23 3.45
C GLY A 60 7.51 -15.07 4.21
N ILE A 61 8.77 -15.22 4.61
CA ILE A 61 9.50 -14.19 5.37
C ILE A 61 10.57 -13.47 4.54
N ALA A 62 11.03 -14.10 3.46
CA ALA A 62 12.00 -13.51 2.54
C ALA A 62 11.95 -14.24 1.18
N ARG A 63 12.33 -13.54 0.11
CA ARG A 63 12.54 -14.11 -1.22
C ARG A 63 14.03 -14.12 -1.52
N VAL A 64 14.60 -15.31 -1.80
CA VAL A 64 16.00 -15.46 -2.19
C VAL A 64 16.10 -15.35 -3.70
N LEU A 65 16.92 -14.41 -4.19
CA LEU A 65 17.23 -14.25 -5.62
C LEU A 65 18.37 -15.17 -6.04
N GLU A 66 19.42 -15.24 -5.24
CA GLU A 66 20.62 -15.97 -5.60
C GLU A 66 21.39 -16.41 -4.34
N VAL A 67 22.11 -17.54 -4.48
CA VAL A 67 23.06 -18.01 -3.47
C VAL A 67 24.40 -18.23 -4.17
N ARG A 68 25.43 -17.46 -3.77
CA ARG A 68 26.82 -17.59 -4.26
C ARG A 68 27.77 -17.71 -3.07
N ASP A 69 28.61 -18.72 -3.08
CA ASP A 69 29.73 -18.88 -2.14
C ASP A 69 29.40 -18.57 -0.67
N ARG A 70 28.26 -19.06 -0.17
CA ARG A 70 27.69 -18.80 1.17
C ARG A 70 27.07 -17.40 1.35
N ASN A 71 27.08 -16.52 0.35
CA ASN A 71 26.34 -15.28 0.37
C ASN A 71 24.93 -15.48 -0.20
N ILE A 72 23.93 -15.00 0.52
CA ILE A 72 22.54 -15.06 0.09
C ILE A 72 22.11 -13.65 -0.31
N LEU A 73 21.66 -13.51 -1.56
CA LEU A 73 21.07 -12.28 -2.05
C LEU A 73 19.55 -12.37 -1.90
N PHE A 74 18.99 -11.48 -1.10
CA PHE A 74 17.55 -11.35 -0.94
C PHE A 74 16.96 -10.36 -1.92
N ASP A 75 15.68 -10.53 -2.19
CA ASP A 75 14.89 -9.58 -2.99
C ASP A 75 14.39 -8.45 -2.08
N ASP A 76 14.98 -7.27 -2.23
CA ASP A 76 14.61 -6.08 -1.46
C ASP A 76 13.18 -5.57 -1.74
N LYS A 77 12.57 -6.04 -2.83
CA LYS A 77 11.18 -5.71 -3.17
C LYS A 77 10.17 -6.62 -2.50
N PHE A 78 10.60 -7.77 -2.02
CA PHE A 78 9.70 -8.70 -1.36
C PHE A 78 9.12 -8.08 -0.09
N VAL A 79 7.80 -8.03 -0.02
CA VAL A 79 7.05 -7.57 1.15
C VAL A 79 6.43 -8.78 1.82
N PRO A 80 6.90 -9.20 3.01
CA PRO A 80 6.32 -10.33 3.72
C PRO A 80 4.89 -10.01 4.19
N PRO A 81 4.05 -11.03 4.40
CA PRO A 81 2.76 -10.83 5.08
C PRO A 81 2.97 -10.23 6.47
N MET A 82 2.18 -9.22 6.80
CA MET A 82 2.30 -8.48 8.06
C MET A 82 0.96 -7.97 8.56
N LEU A 83 0.82 -7.86 9.86
CA LEU A 83 -0.41 -7.35 10.48
C LEU A 83 -0.48 -5.81 10.50
N LEU A 84 0.66 -5.12 10.43
CA LEU A 84 0.75 -3.67 10.60
C LEU A 84 1.60 -3.05 9.49
N CYS A 85 1.11 -1.99 8.87
CA CYS A 85 1.83 -1.22 7.85
C CYS A 85 3.15 -0.63 8.36
N ALA A 86 3.17 -0.19 9.62
CA ALA A 86 4.34 0.39 10.30
C ALA A 86 5.47 -0.63 10.59
N GLY A 87 5.40 -1.81 9.98
CA GLY A 87 6.42 -2.86 10.18
C GLY A 87 7.38 -3.02 9.02
N HIS A 88 7.14 -2.36 7.86
CA HIS A 88 7.96 -2.58 6.68
C HIS A 88 8.20 -1.32 5.86
N PRO A 89 9.49 -0.99 5.58
CA PRO A 89 9.86 0.26 4.91
C PRO A 89 9.23 0.43 3.52
N THR A 90 8.96 -0.65 2.79
CA THR A 90 8.33 -0.58 1.46
C THR A 90 6.89 -0.07 1.54
N ILE A 91 6.08 -0.58 2.50
CA ILE A 91 4.68 -0.13 2.68
C ILE A 91 4.65 1.32 3.18
N GLU A 92 5.47 1.64 4.16
CA GLU A 92 5.63 3.03 4.63
C GLU A 92 6.08 3.95 3.49
N GLY A 93 7.00 3.49 2.65
CA GLY A 93 7.48 4.22 1.48
C GLY A 93 6.39 4.48 0.45
N TRP A 94 5.47 3.52 0.20
CA TRP A 94 4.32 3.74 -0.67
C TRP A 94 3.37 4.78 -0.10
N LEU A 95 3.01 4.66 1.18
CA LEU A 95 2.13 5.61 1.87
C LEU A 95 2.72 7.03 1.84
N ASN A 96 3.98 7.19 2.19
CA ASN A 96 4.66 8.49 2.23
C ASN A 96 4.72 9.14 0.84
N ARG A 97 4.98 8.36 -0.23
CA ARG A 97 4.98 8.88 -1.60
C ARG A 97 3.59 9.34 -2.03
N VAL A 98 2.56 8.55 -1.75
CA VAL A 98 1.17 8.91 -2.09
C VAL A 98 0.77 10.20 -1.39
N ILE A 99 1.08 10.36 -0.10
CA ILE A 99 0.84 11.60 0.66
C ILE A 99 1.57 12.77 0.00
N GLY A 100 2.86 12.62 -0.32
CA GLY A 100 3.64 13.67 -0.96
C GLY A 100 3.11 14.10 -2.33
N TRP A 101 2.61 13.17 -3.15
CA TRP A 101 1.97 13.51 -4.43
C TRP A 101 0.64 14.23 -4.23
N ILE A 102 -0.15 13.83 -3.24
CA ILE A 102 -1.40 14.51 -2.87
C ILE A 102 -1.11 15.93 -2.42
N ASP A 103 -0.17 16.14 -1.51
CA ASP A 103 0.19 17.47 -0.98
C ASP A 103 0.67 18.38 -2.10
N THR A 104 1.53 17.88 -3.00
CA THR A 104 2.00 18.63 -4.17
C THR A 104 0.81 19.08 -5.04
N LYS A 105 -0.16 18.19 -5.27
CA LYS A 105 -1.35 18.49 -6.09
C LYS A 105 -2.30 19.45 -5.39
N LEU A 106 -2.48 19.31 -4.09
CA LEU A 106 -3.27 20.23 -3.26
C LEU A 106 -2.69 21.64 -3.32
N ASP A 107 -1.37 21.78 -3.17
CA ASP A 107 -0.68 23.07 -3.26
C ASP A 107 -0.79 23.71 -4.65
N GLU A 108 -0.72 22.89 -5.70
CA GLU A 108 -0.94 23.34 -7.07
C GLU A 108 -2.36 23.91 -7.23
N LEU A 109 -3.38 23.16 -6.86
CA LEU A 109 -4.77 23.54 -7.02
C LEU A 109 -5.17 24.71 -6.12
N ALA A 110 -4.72 24.74 -4.86
CA ALA A 110 -5.04 25.80 -3.92
C ALA A 110 -4.52 27.18 -4.39
N ARG A 111 -3.32 27.22 -5.00
CA ARG A 111 -2.77 28.48 -5.55
C ARG A 111 -3.67 29.07 -6.64
N TYR A 112 -4.22 28.24 -7.51
CA TYR A 112 -5.15 28.71 -8.54
C TYR A 112 -6.52 29.11 -7.98
N ALA A 113 -6.94 28.58 -6.82
CA ALA A 113 -8.19 28.94 -6.17
C ALA A 113 -8.14 30.35 -5.56
N VAL A 114 -6.97 30.77 -5.05
CA VAL A 114 -6.81 32.05 -4.33
C VAL A 114 -6.59 33.22 -5.28
N ASP A 115 -5.99 33.02 -6.45
CA ASP A 115 -5.71 34.08 -7.42
C ASP A 115 -6.39 33.83 -8.78
N PRO A 116 -7.68 34.22 -8.92
CA PRO A 116 -8.40 34.12 -10.20
C PRO A 116 -7.80 35.01 -11.30
N SER A 117 -6.97 36.00 -10.95
CA SER A 117 -6.37 36.95 -11.90
C SER A 117 -5.18 36.37 -12.63
N SER A 118 -4.61 35.27 -12.20
CA SER A 118 -3.49 34.58 -12.82
C SER A 118 -3.81 33.84 -14.14
N GLY A 119 -4.91 34.23 -14.81
CA GLY A 119 -5.17 33.86 -16.22
C GLY A 119 -5.98 32.61 -16.47
N GLY A 120 -6.68 32.10 -15.46
CA GLY A 120 -7.56 30.95 -15.67
C GLY A 120 -8.00 30.33 -14.37
N GLY A 121 -8.93 30.92 -13.69
CA GLY A 121 -9.49 30.41 -12.45
C GLY A 121 -9.80 28.91 -12.46
N LEU A 122 -9.89 28.28 -11.30
CA LEU A 122 -10.23 26.86 -11.17
C LEU A 122 -11.47 26.51 -11.98
N GLN A 123 -11.35 25.51 -12.82
CA GLN A 123 -12.52 24.92 -13.49
C GLN A 123 -13.32 24.08 -12.48
N SER A 124 -14.57 23.79 -12.78
CA SER A 124 -15.41 22.93 -11.91
C SER A 124 -14.75 21.58 -11.60
N VAL A 125 -13.99 21.04 -12.54
CA VAL A 125 -13.23 19.78 -12.36
C VAL A 125 -12.13 19.94 -11.31
N ASP A 126 -11.42 21.07 -11.32
CA ASP A 126 -10.33 21.33 -10.36
C ASP A 126 -10.88 21.39 -8.92
N TYR A 127 -12.08 21.97 -8.72
CA TYR A 127 -12.75 21.98 -7.41
C TYR A 127 -13.15 20.59 -6.95
N LEU A 128 -13.63 19.73 -7.85
CA LEU A 128 -13.97 18.34 -7.53
C LEU A 128 -12.71 17.53 -7.14
N VAL A 129 -11.60 17.73 -7.85
CA VAL A 129 -10.32 17.09 -7.51
C VAL A 129 -9.81 17.63 -6.17
N LEU A 130 -9.87 18.94 -5.93
CA LEU A 130 -9.47 19.54 -4.65
C LEU A 130 -10.30 18.97 -3.50
N GLN A 131 -11.63 18.84 -3.66
CA GLN A 131 -12.52 18.24 -2.67
C GLN A 131 -12.15 16.78 -2.40
N LEU A 132 -11.89 16.00 -3.45
CA LEU A 132 -11.47 14.61 -3.34
C LEU A 132 -10.18 14.48 -2.53
N LEU A 133 -9.15 15.26 -2.88
CA LEU A 133 -7.85 15.20 -2.22
C LEU A 133 -7.93 15.68 -0.76
N ASN A 134 -8.69 16.73 -0.48
CA ASN A 134 -8.94 17.20 0.90
C ASN A 134 -9.70 16.17 1.75
N ARG A 135 -10.50 15.30 1.15
CA ARG A 135 -11.17 14.20 1.85
C ARG A 135 -10.22 13.07 2.20
N VAL A 136 -9.31 12.71 1.29
CA VAL A 136 -8.42 11.55 1.44
C VAL A 136 -7.16 11.87 2.25
N SER A 137 -6.57 13.06 2.06
CA SER A 137 -5.32 13.47 2.72
C SER A 137 -5.33 13.26 4.24
N PRO A 138 -6.34 13.71 5.00
CA PRO A 138 -6.36 13.52 6.46
C PRO A 138 -6.39 12.04 6.88
N VAL A 139 -7.03 11.18 6.09
CA VAL A 139 -7.12 9.74 6.35
C VAL A 139 -5.76 9.09 6.19
N LEU A 140 -5.04 9.40 5.11
CA LEU A 140 -3.70 8.85 4.86
C LEU A 140 -2.68 9.40 5.86
N LEU A 141 -2.76 10.68 6.24
CA LEU A 141 -1.95 11.25 7.31
C LEU A 141 -2.22 10.56 8.66
N HIS A 142 -3.49 10.25 8.95
CA HIS A 142 -3.82 9.46 10.14
C HIS A 142 -3.18 8.06 10.06
N PHE A 143 -3.21 7.39 8.90
CA PHE A 143 -2.58 6.09 8.72
C PHE A 143 -1.06 6.16 8.90
N GLN A 144 -0.41 7.21 8.39
CA GLN A 144 1.04 7.43 8.56
C GLN A 144 1.46 7.49 10.04
N HIS A 145 0.63 8.10 10.90
CA HIS A 145 0.91 8.24 12.32
C HIS A 145 0.34 7.12 13.19
N SER A 146 -0.53 6.28 12.62
CA SER A 146 -1.14 5.16 13.35
C SER A 146 -0.26 3.91 13.27
N ARG A 147 0.02 3.30 14.42
CA ARG A 147 0.77 2.04 14.48
C ARG A 147 -0.07 0.79 14.17
N TYR A 148 -1.39 0.94 14.10
CA TYR A 148 -2.33 -0.20 14.07
C TYR A 148 -3.10 -0.33 12.74
N VAL A 149 -2.53 0.17 11.65
CA VAL A 149 -3.15 0.05 10.32
C VAL A 149 -2.75 -1.28 9.69
N HIS A 150 -3.74 -2.11 9.40
CA HIS A 150 -3.55 -3.33 8.63
C HIS A 150 -3.36 -3.01 7.14
N PRO A 151 -2.48 -3.73 6.39
CA PRO A 151 -2.26 -3.48 4.97
C PRO A 151 -3.54 -3.47 4.11
N GLU A 152 -4.49 -4.36 4.39
CA GLU A 152 -5.77 -4.39 3.68
C GLU A 152 -6.54 -3.08 3.82
N ARG A 153 -6.54 -2.48 5.01
CA ARG A 153 -7.20 -1.19 5.25
C ARG A 153 -6.57 -0.06 4.43
N LEU A 154 -5.23 -0.05 4.37
CA LEU A 154 -4.51 0.89 3.50
C LEU A 154 -4.84 0.64 2.02
N TYR A 155 -4.85 -0.63 1.60
CA TYR A 155 -5.18 -1.00 0.24
C TYR A 155 -6.57 -0.52 -0.19
N GLU A 156 -7.59 -0.70 0.67
CA GLU A 156 -8.95 -0.19 0.40
C GLU A 156 -8.98 1.32 0.16
N GLU A 157 -8.27 2.12 0.96
CA GLU A 157 -8.23 3.57 0.76
C GLU A 157 -7.49 3.96 -0.52
N LEU A 158 -6.42 3.24 -0.87
CA LEU A 158 -5.73 3.45 -2.14
C LEU A 158 -6.60 3.07 -3.35
N LEU A 159 -7.37 2.00 -3.27
CA LEU A 159 -8.35 1.63 -4.32
C LEU A 159 -9.42 2.70 -4.51
N ARG A 160 -9.97 3.26 -3.41
CA ARG A 160 -10.95 4.36 -3.47
C ARG A 160 -10.34 5.58 -4.14
N LEU A 161 -9.15 5.98 -3.71
CA LEU A 161 -8.43 7.10 -4.30
C LEU A 161 -8.17 6.90 -5.80
N ALA A 162 -7.66 5.74 -6.21
CA ALA A 162 -7.40 5.42 -7.60
C ALA A 162 -8.67 5.41 -8.44
N GLY A 163 -9.77 4.84 -7.89
CA GLY A 163 -11.09 4.81 -8.54
C GLY A 163 -11.66 6.20 -8.80
N GLU A 164 -11.56 7.08 -7.81
CA GLU A 164 -12.06 8.46 -7.92
C GLU A 164 -11.19 9.29 -8.88
N LEU A 165 -9.85 9.18 -8.79
CA LEU A 165 -8.93 9.88 -9.69
C LEU A 165 -9.09 9.44 -11.15
N ALA A 166 -9.37 8.17 -11.41
CA ALA A 166 -9.58 7.63 -12.76
C ALA A 166 -10.71 8.38 -13.51
N THR A 167 -11.72 8.88 -12.80
CA THR A 167 -12.79 9.69 -13.37
C THR A 167 -12.27 10.94 -14.10
N PHE A 168 -11.17 11.49 -13.63
CA PHE A 168 -10.59 12.74 -14.16
C PHE A 168 -9.38 12.49 -15.05
N ALA A 169 -8.65 11.40 -14.82
CA ALA A 169 -7.33 11.14 -15.41
C ALA A 169 -7.38 10.21 -16.62
N THR A 170 -8.37 9.31 -16.71
CA THR A 170 -8.46 8.33 -17.82
C THR A 170 -9.42 8.78 -18.91
N THR A 171 -9.20 8.30 -20.13
CA THR A 171 -10.08 8.56 -21.29
C THR A 171 -11.46 7.95 -21.08
N GLU A 172 -11.48 6.73 -20.54
CA GLU A 172 -12.70 5.97 -20.27
C GLU A 172 -13.44 6.47 -19.02
N ARG A 173 -12.80 7.37 -18.23
CA ARG A 173 -13.30 7.87 -16.93
C ARG A 173 -13.67 6.76 -15.95
N ARG A 174 -12.95 5.67 -16.02
CA ARG A 174 -13.15 4.48 -15.18
C ARG A 174 -11.82 3.94 -14.72
N ALA A 175 -11.80 3.43 -13.49
CA ALA A 175 -10.69 2.66 -12.99
C ALA A 175 -10.59 1.32 -13.73
N ARG A 176 -9.36 0.86 -13.95
CA ARG A 176 -9.13 -0.52 -14.37
C ARG A 176 -9.43 -1.50 -13.23
N GLN A 177 -9.47 -2.79 -13.54
CA GLN A 177 -9.51 -3.80 -12.49
C GLN A 177 -8.16 -3.87 -11.80
N TYR A 178 -8.17 -3.74 -10.49
CA TYR A 178 -7.01 -3.97 -9.63
C TYR A 178 -7.01 -5.40 -9.09
N PRO A 179 -5.83 -5.93 -8.69
CA PRO A 179 -5.75 -7.22 -8.03
C PRO A 179 -6.66 -7.27 -6.79
N LEU A 180 -7.23 -8.44 -6.52
CA LEU A 180 -7.84 -8.69 -5.22
C LEU A 180 -6.75 -8.68 -4.15
N TYR A 181 -7.12 -8.27 -2.93
CA TYR A 181 -6.17 -8.28 -1.83
C TYR A 181 -5.67 -9.71 -1.59
N ASP A 182 -4.36 -9.85 -1.60
CA ASP A 182 -3.64 -11.08 -1.29
C ASP A 182 -2.57 -10.78 -0.26
N HIS A 183 -2.77 -11.27 0.95
CA HIS A 183 -1.90 -10.99 2.08
C HIS A 183 -0.50 -11.60 1.93
N ASP A 184 -0.37 -12.67 1.15
CA ASP A 184 0.91 -13.34 0.89
C ASP A 184 1.70 -12.68 -0.26
N ASN A 185 1.10 -11.77 -1.03
CA ASN A 185 1.68 -11.14 -2.21
C ASN A 185 1.47 -9.62 -2.24
N LEU A 186 1.78 -8.93 -1.15
CA LEU A 186 1.51 -7.51 -0.97
C LEU A 186 2.14 -6.63 -2.05
N GLU A 187 3.35 -6.95 -2.52
CA GLU A 187 4.01 -6.23 -3.63
C GLU A 187 3.12 -6.22 -4.88
N MET A 188 2.64 -7.41 -5.31
CA MET A 188 1.80 -7.58 -6.50
C MET A 188 0.46 -6.85 -6.39
N VAL A 189 -0.04 -6.69 -5.17
CA VAL A 189 -1.30 -6.03 -4.87
C VAL A 189 -1.16 -4.51 -4.89
N PHE A 190 -0.15 -3.97 -4.21
CA PHE A 190 0.01 -2.53 -4.01
C PHE A 190 0.64 -1.80 -5.20
N GLU A 191 1.66 -2.37 -5.85
CA GLU A 191 2.39 -1.69 -6.93
C GLU A 191 1.50 -1.13 -8.04
N PRO A 192 0.52 -1.88 -8.59
CA PRO A 192 -0.32 -1.36 -9.66
C PRO A 192 -1.16 -0.17 -9.25
N VAL A 193 -1.70 -0.18 -8.04
CA VAL A 193 -2.55 0.91 -7.51
C VAL A 193 -1.72 2.16 -7.24
N VAL A 194 -0.57 2.00 -6.58
CA VAL A 194 0.33 3.11 -6.27
C VAL A 194 0.87 3.77 -7.55
N ARG A 195 1.18 2.98 -8.58
CA ARG A 195 1.62 3.48 -9.89
C ARG A 195 0.53 4.30 -10.56
N ASP A 196 -0.70 3.78 -10.63
CA ASP A 196 -1.80 4.51 -11.23
C ASP A 196 -2.11 5.82 -10.49
N ILE A 197 -2.08 5.81 -9.15
CA ILE A 197 -2.25 7.04 -8.36
C ILE A 197 -1.17 8.07 -8.73
N GLN A 198 0.08 7.66 -8.87
CA GLN A 198 1.16 8.52 -9.31
C GLN A 198 0.87 9.13 -10.69
N ASP A 199 0.52 8.28 -11.65
CA ASP A 199 0.24 8.69 -13.02
C ASP A 199 -0.95 9.65 -13.08
N PHE A 200 -2.03 9.35 -12.33
CA PHE A 200 -3.22 10.18 -12.28
C PHE A 200 -2.95 11.55 -11.65
N LEU A 201 -2.21 11.61 -10.54
CA LEU A 201 -1.88 12.89 -9.90
C LEU A 201 -0.87 13.71 -10.71
N SER A 202 0.00 13.05 -11.48
CA SER A 202 0.95 13.71 -12.39
C SER A 202 0.28 14.25 -13.66
N ALA A 203 -0.87 13.69 -14.03
CA ALA A 203 -1.62 14.15 -15.19
C ALA A 203 -2.21 15.55 -14.98
N ARG A 204 -2.34 16.30 -16.07
CA ARG A 204 -3.10 17.56 -16.05
C ARG A 204 -4.59 17.25 -16.04
N LEU A 205 -5.14 17.08 -14.83
CA LEU A 205 -6.54 16.72 -14.62
C LEU A 205 -7.45 17.83 -15.16
N GLY A 206 -8.35 17.47 -16.07
CA GLY A 206 -9.39 18.37 -16.58
C GLY A 206 -8.97 19.44 -17.58
N ARG A 207 -7.69 19.69 -17.79
CA ARG A 207 -7.23 20.72 -18.71
C ARG A 207 -6.93 20.16 -20.09
N ARG A 208 -7.92 20.10 -20.95
CA ARG A 208 -7.72 20.06 -22.42
C ARG A 208 -7.64 21.49 -22.95
N ALA A 209 -6.59 22.23 -22.60
CA ALA A 209 -6.30 23.50 -23.26
C ALA A 209 -5.56 23.21 -24.56
N ILE A 210 -6.20 23.41 -25.68
CA ILE A 210 -5.54 23.43 -26.98
C ILE A 210 -4.98 24.85 -27.16
N ARG A 211 -3.68 24.95 -27.39
CA ARG A 211 -3.05 26.22 -27.76
C ARG A 211 -3.54 26.59 -29.15
N LEU A 212 -4.44 27.56 -29.25
CA LEU A 212 -4.91 28.07 -30.50
C LEU A 212 -3.95 29.16 -30.98
N GLU A 213 -3.46 29.03 -32.21
CA GLU A 213 -2.69 30.05 -32.88
C GLU A 213 -3.66 31.16 -33.33
N ILE A 214 -3.53 32.37 -32.77
CA ILE A 214 -4.38 33.51 -33.11
C ILE A 214 -3.75 34.24 -34.27
N ILE A 215 -4.44 34.33 -35.40
CA ILE A 215 -4.00 35.06 -36.60
C ILE A 215 -4.84 36.30 -36.70
N GLU A 216 -4.24 37.47 -36.80
CA GLU A 216 -4.87 38.73 -37.11
C GLU A 216 -5.30 38.71 -38.57
N ARG A 217 -6.60 38.79 -38.86
CA ARG A 217 -7.13 38.72 -40.22
C ARG A 217 -7.57 40.08 -40.75
N ALA A 218 -7.84 41.04 -39.89
CA ALA A 218 -8.16 42.44 -40.19
C ALA A 218 -7.93 43.25 -38.93
N GLN A 219 -7.91 44.57 -39.05
CA GLN A 219 -7.75 45.52 -37.95
C GLN A 219 -8.80 45.21 -36.84
N ASN A 220 -8.32 44.73 -35.69
CA ASN A 220 -9.12 44.26 -34.54
C ASN A 220 -9.93 42.95 -34.72
N ALA A 221 -9.67 42.16 -35.79
CA ALA A 221 -10.32 40.87 -35.98
C ALA A 221 -9.27 39.72 -35.87
N PHE A 222 -9.36 38.96 -34.80
CA PHE A 222 -8.48 37.80 -34.53
C PHE A 222 -9.24 36.50 -34.80
N VAL A 223 -8.62 35.60 -35.57
CA VAL A 223 -9.23 34.30 -35.93
C VAL A 223 -8.28 33.19 -35.57
N SER A 224 -8.79 32.14 -34.97
CA SER A 224 -8.05 30.91 -34.73
C SER A 224 -8.67 29.76 -35.52
N PRO A 225 -7.96 29.15 -36.49
CA PRO A 225 -8.47 28.01 -37.23
C PRO A 225 -8.42 26.77 -36.35
N ILE A 226 -9.57 26.26 -35.93
CA ILE A 226 -9.71 24.99 -35.24
C ILE A 226 -9.59 23.86 -36.30
N ARG A 227 -8.49 23.18 -36.35
CA ARG A 227 -8.21 22.08 -37.29
C ARG A 227 -8.54 20.70 -36.72
N ASP A 228 -8.77 20.61 -35.41
CA ASP A 228 -9.10 19.35 -34.73
C ASP A 228 -10.61 19.16 -34.68
N ARG A 229 -11.09 18.04 -35.27
CA ARG A 229 -12.51 17.65 -35.30
C ARG A 229 -12.92 16.82 -34.06
N SER A 230 -12.03 16.60 -33.11
CA SER A 230 -12.26 15.84 -31.89
C SER A 230 -12.64 16.70 -30.67
N LEU A 231 -12.96 17.95 -30.92
CA LEU A 231 -13.48 18.90 -29.91
C LEU A 231 -14.98 18.80 -29.81
#